data_6a946992972578640eea9f0a2052df1c
#
_entry.id   6a946992972578640eea9f0a2052df1c
#
_cell.length_a   1.000
_cell.length_b   1.000
_cell.length_c   1.000
_cell.angle_alpha   90.00
_cell.angle_beta   90.00
_cell.angle_gamma   90.00
#
_symmetry.space_group_name_H-M   'P 1'
#
loop_
_entity.id
_entity.type
_entity.pdbx_description
1 polymer ?
#
loop_
_entity_poly.entity_id
_entity_poly.type
_entity_poly.pdbx_seq_one_letter_code
_entity_poly.pdbx_strand_id
1 'polypeptide(L)'
;CLSRGLGDVYKRQLLHGTKTGDPVTGATLTPVYQSSAFFQPSAEQHEKLFHNKAAGYSYTRINNPTIAAFEERMTVLEKGVASVACASGMAAITNALLNIVGSGDEIITSTSLYGGTIDLYHDLEAFGITTIFADTNDLADLESKITDKTRVIFAETIGNPKLDVTDIPALAGIAKRHNLPLMIDNTVATAFLVRPLELGADIVINSTSKYINGNSSAISGVITDAGRFKWDLERYPGMKDYKKFAKFAFTAKLRNGLFRNMGACMAPQTAYYNLLGMETLGLRMERACDNAMQLAAYLETIPGISVNYPGLASSPWNGVAKQLLDGRFGAILTIRVGSKERAFAIMNALTIPQIVSNIGDTKTLIVHPESTLAAHSTEQEKIDAAVFDDMIRISVGIEDIEDLKQDFTAAIQNTVG
;
A
#
# COMPACT_ATOMS: atom_id res chain seq x y z
N CYS A 1 20.74 -23.63 -9.54
CA CYS A 1 20.00 -22.52 -10.23
C CYS A 1 18.80 -21.97 -9.48
N LEU A 2 18.50 -22.50 -8.28
CA LEU A 2 17.34 -22.07 -7.49
C LEU A 2 17.66 -20.99 -6.42
N SER A 3 18.87 -20.46 -6.39
CA SER A 3 19.31 -19.47 -5.39
C SER A 3 19.62 -18.08 -5.94
N ARG A 4 19.16 -17.73 -7.16
CA ARG A 4 19.12 -16.32 -7.54
C ARG A 4 17.87 -15.75 -6.89
N GLY A 5 18.09 -15.05 -5.78
CA GLY A 5 17.03 -14.54 -4.93
C GLY A 5 15.97 -13.77 -5.71
N LEU A 6 14.77 -13.72 -5.17
CA LEU A 6 13.63 -12.93 -5.69
C LEU A 6 14.04 -11.50 -6.08
N GLY A 7 15.06 -10.92 -5.42
CA GLY A 7 15.63 -9.62 -5.70
C GLY A 7 16.10 -9.42 -7.13
N ASP A 8 16.83 -10.35 -7.72
CA ASP A 8 17.37 -10.21 -9.08
C ASP A 8 16.28 -10.26 -10.15
N VAL A 9 15.29 -11.14 -9.98
CA VAL A 9 14.13 -11.22 -10.88
C VAL A 9 13.28 -9.96 -10.76
N TYR A 10 13.06 -9.48 -9.53
CA TYR A 10 12.29 -8.29 -9.26
C TYR A 10 12.96 -7.03 -9.83
N LYS A 11 14.26 -6.85 -9.58
CA LYS A 11 15.03 -5.72 -10.14
C LYS A 11 14.98 -5.70 -11.67
N ARG A 12 15.09 -6.87 -12.30
CA ARG A 12 14.91 -6.99 -13.76
C ARG A 12 13.51 -6.62 -14.19
N GLN A 13 12.46 -6.99 -13.43
CA GLN A 13 11.08 -6.63 -13.74
C GLN A 13 10.82 -5.14 -13.58
N LEU A 14 11.43 -4.47 -12.58
CA LEU A 14 11.37 -3.02 -12.41
C LEU A 14 11.86 -2.27 -13.66
N LEU A 15 12.92 -2.75 -14.29
CA LEU A 15 13.56 -2.10 -15.43
C LEU A 15 13.04 -2.62 -16.78
N HIS A 16 12.73 -3.92 -16.89
CA HIS A 16 12.49 -4.61 -18.16
C HIS A 16 11.24 -5.48 -18.16
N GLY A 17 10.39 -5.39 -17.13
CA GLY A 17 9.20 -6.25 -17.00
C GLY A 17 8.11 -5.99 -18.03
N THR A 18 8.10 -4.80 -18.61
CA THR A 18 7.22 -4.39 -19.70
C THR A 18 8.03 -3.73 -20.80
N LYS A 19 7.46 -3.65 -22.00
CA LYS A 19 8.07 -2.84 -23.08
C LYS A 19 7.91 -1.36 -22.68
N THR A 20 9.02 -0.71 -22.34
CA THR A 20 9.03 0.65 -21.81
C THR A 20 9.14 1.73 -22.91
N GLY A 21 9.50 1.36 -24.13
CA GLY A 21 9.68 2.29 -25.25
C GLY A 21 8.37 2.63 -25.97
N ASP A 22 8.33 3.81 -26.56
CA ASP A 22 7.24 4.19 -27.46
C ASP A 22 7.38 3.49 -28.82
N PRO A 23 6.41 2.68 -29.26
CA PRO A 23 6.50 1.94 -30.53
C PRO A 23 6.47 2.85 -31.76
N VAL A 24 6.02 4.12 -31.62
CA VAL A 24 5.91 5.08 -32.73
C VAL A 24 7.23 5.83 -32.93
N THR A 25 7.81 6.34 -31.87
CA THR A 25 9.01 7.19 -31.93
C THR A 25 10.31 6.49 -31.54
N GLY A 26 10.21 5.31 -30.90
CA GLY A 26 11.37 4.61 -30.32
C GLY A 26 11.90 5.24 -29.03
N ALA A 27 11.18 6.19 -28.43
CA ALA A 27 11.59 6.78 -27.15
C ALA A 27 11.73 5.69 -26.08
N THR A 28 12.81 5.74 -25.29
CA THR A 28 13.13 4.71 -24.27
C THR A 28 12.22 4.78 -23.06
N LEU A 29 11.61 5.93 -22.79
CA LEU A 29 10.60 6.14 -21.76
C LEU A 29 9.21 6.24 -22.40
N THR A 30 8.19 5.83 -21.67
CA THR A 30 6.80 6.02 -22.08
C THR A 30 6.49 7.51 -22.16
N PRO A 31 6.03 8.05 -23.32
CA PRO A 31 5.65 9.46 -23.44
C PRO A 31 4.47 9.82 -22.53
N VAL A 32 4.41 11.09 -22.13
CA VAL A 32 3.28 11.63 -21.37
C VAL A 32 2.19 12.08 -22.34
N TYR A 33 1.10 11.33 -22.43
CA TYR A 33 -0.07 11.69 -23.24
C TYR A 33 -1.01 12.58 -22.42
N GLN A 34 -0.70 13.88 -22.36
CA GLN A 34 -1.46 14.87 -21.59
C GLN A 34 -2.69 15.34 -22.37
N SER A 35 -3.51 14.42 -22.83
CA SER A 35 -4.75 14.68 -23.55
C SER A 35 -5.96 14.16 -22.77
N SER A 36 -7.05 14.94 -22.71
CA SER A 36 -8.29 14.48 -22.11
C SER A 36 -9.07 13.53 -23.02
N ALA A 37 -8.96 13.69 -24.34
CA ALA A 37 -9.71 12.92 -25.34
C ALA A 37 -8.81 12.45 -26.48
N PHE A 38 -9.24 11.38 -27.15
CA PHE A 38 -8.52 10.75 -28.25
C PHE A 38 -9.42 10.66 -29.49
N PHE A 39 -8.89 11.10 -30.62
CA PHE A 39 -9.56 11.02 -31.91
C PHE A 39 -9.82 9.56 -32.32
N GLN A 40 -11.00 9.34 -32.95
CA GLN A 40 -11.37 8.03 -33.51
C GLN A 40 -11.51 8.16 -35.04
N PRO A 41 -11.07 7.13 -35.81
CA PRO A 41 -11.10 7.18 -37.25
C PRO A 41 -12.51 7.11 -37.83
N SER A 42 -13.49 6.57 -37.09
CA SER A 42 -14.90 6.53 -37.50
C SER A 42 -15.86 6.43 -36.33
N ALA A 43 -17.15 6.71 -36.54
CA ALA A 43 -18.20 6.56 -35.55
C ALA A 43 -18.37 5.09 -35.12
N GLU A 44 -18.21 4.14 -36.03
CA GLU A 44 -18.32 2.69 -35.76
C GLU A 44 -17.16 2.22 -34.87
N GLN A 45 -15.96 2.76 -35.06
CA GLN A 45 -14.82 2.45 -34.18
C GLN A 45 -15.08 3.02 -32.77
N HIS A 46 -15.61 4.24 -32.68
CA HIS A 46 -15.97 4.86 -31.41
C HIS A 46 -17.03 4.04 -30.66
N GLU A 47 -18.09 3.62 -31.35
CA GLU A 47 -19.12 2.73 -30.82
C GLU A 47 -18.52 1.41 -30.28
N LYS A 48 -17.63 0.77 -31.04
CA LYS A 48 -16.97 -0.48 -30.62
C LYS A 48 -16.17 -0.30 -29.33
N LEU A 49 -15.49 0.84 -29.15
CA LEU A 49 -14.76 1.13 -27.89
C LEU A 49 -15.71 1.22 -26.70
N PHE A 50 -16.82 1.95 -26.82
CA PHE A 50 -17.78 2.10 -25.74
C PHE A 50 -18.52 0.80 -25.39
N HIS A 51 -18.66 -0.11 -26.36
CA HIS A 51 -19.22 -1.45 -26.14
C HIS A 51 -18.18 -2.52 -25.72
N ASN A 52 -16.94 -2.13 -25.43
CA ASN A 52 -15.84 -3.05 -25.12
C ASN A 52 -15.59 -4.12 -26.21
N LYS A 53 -15.86 -3.78 -27.47
CA LYS A 53 -15.66 -4.66 -28.65
C LYS A 53 -14.35 -4.36 -29.40
N ALA A 54 -13.65 -3.29 -29.02
CA ALA A 54 -12.35 -2.92 -29.55
C ALA A 54 -11.46 -2.37 -28.43
N ALA A 55 -10.14 -2.57 -28.58
CA ALA A 55 -9.13 -1.92 -27.74
C ALA A 55 -8.84 -0.50 -28.25
N GLY A 56 -8.51 0.43 -27.37
CA GLY A 56 -8.13 1.80 -27.74
C GLY A 56 -8.37 2.79 -26.60
N TYR A 57 -8.12 4.05 -26.90
CA TYR A 57 -8.26 5.16 -25.94
C TYR A 57 -9.34 6.11 -26.46
N SER A 58 -10.20 6.58 -25.55
CA SER A 58 -11.28 7.53 -25.89
C SER A 58 -11.23 8.79 -25.02
N TYR A 59 -11.07 8.62 -23.72
CA TYR A 59 -11.07 9.68 -22.73
C TYR A 59 -10.20 9.31 -21.52
N THR A 60 -9.33 10.21 -21.08
CA THR A 60 -8.30 9.91 -20.08
C THR A 60 -8.87 9.43 -18.72
N ARG A 61 -10.07 9.91 -18.31
CA ARG A 61 -10.73 9.38 -17.10
C ARG A 61 -11.06 7.88 -17.20
N ILE A 62 -11.16 7.34 -18.43
CA ILE A 62 -11.45 5.91 -18.66
C ILE A 62 -10.13 5.15 -18.80
N ASN A 63 -9.26 5.61 -19.71
CA ASN A 63 -7.95 5.04 -19.97
C ASN A 63 -7.04 6.04 -20.71
N ASN A 64 -5.71 5.87 -20.56
CA ASN A 64 -4.70 6.71 -21.17
C ASN A 64 -3.42 5.90 -21.40
N PRO A 65 -2.66 6.08 -22.50
CA PRO A 65 -1.47 5.27 -22.78
C PRO A 65 -0.40 5.31 -21.69
N THR A 66 -0.14 6.50 -21.10
CA THR A 66 0.84 6.64 -20.02
C THR A 66 0.39 5.93 -18.74
N ILE A 67 -0.89 6.07 -18.40
CA ILE A 67 -1.49 5.39 -17.24
C ILE A 67 -1.47 3.87 -17.45
N ALA A 68 -1.82 3.40 -18.67
CA ALA A 68 -1.80 1.98 -19.01
C ALA A 68 -0.40 1.37 -18.87
N ALA A 69 0.65 2.09 -19.26
CA ALA A 69 2.03 1.63 -19.08
C ALA A 69 2.41 1.46 -17.60
N PHE A 70 1.97 2.37 -16.74
CA PHE A 70 2.15 2.25 -15.29
C PHE A 70 1.36 1.06 -14.72
N GLU A 71 0.09 0.90 -15.11
CA GLU A 71 -0.76 -0.22 -14.68
C GLU A 71 -0.17 -1.58 -15.09
N GLU A 72 0.34 -1.69 -16.32
CA GLU A 72 1.00 -2.90 -16.81
C GLU A 72 2.25 -3.23 -15.98
N ARG A 73 3.06 -2.21 -15.65
CA ARG A 73 4.24 -2.38 -14.80
C ARG A 73 3.86 -2.88 -13.42
N MET A 74 2.86 -2.29 -12.78
CA MET A 74 2.36 -2.72 -11.46
C MET A 74 1.79 -4.14 -11.52
N THR A 75 1.05 -4.48 -12.59
CA THR A 75 0.52 -5.83 -12.80
C THR A 75 1.63 -6.89 -12.81
N VAL A 76 2.73 -6.61 -13.51
CA VAL A 76 3.89 -7.52 -13.57
C VAL A 76 4.58 -7.63 -12.20
N LEU A 77 4.74 -6.52 -11.49
CA LEU A 77 5.44 -6.50 -10.20
C LEU A 77 4.69 -7.25 -9.12
N GLU A 78 3.38 -7.06 -9.02
CA GLU A 78 2.53 -7.75 -8.04
C GLU A 78 2.12 -9.17 -8.49
N LYS A 79 2.47 -9.60 -9.72
CA LYS A 79 2.05 -10.90 -10.30
C LYS A 79 0.53 -11.01 -10.46
N GLY A 80 -0.13 -9.91 -10.76
CA GLY A 80 -1.56 -9.85 -11.03
C GLY A 80 -1.94 -10.16 -12.47
N VAL A 81 -3.22 -10.05 -12.78
CA VAL A 81 -3.76 -10.13 -14.16
C VAL A 81 -4.09 -8.77 -14.74
N ALA A 82 -4.41 -7.80 -13.88
CA ALA A 82 -4.69 -6.42 -14.27
C ALA A 82 -4.53 -5.47 -13.08
N SER A 83 -4.19 -4.21 -13.37
CA SER A 83 -4.15 -3.13 -12.40
C SER A 83 -5.01 -1.95 -12.82
N VAL A 84 -5.48 -1.16 -11.86
CA VAL A 84 -6.24 0.08 -12.06
C VAL A 84 -5.58 1.19 -11.26
N ALA A 85 -5.03 2.18 -11.94
CA ALA A 85 -4.37 3.32 -11.32
C ALA A 85 -5.38 4.37 -10.86
N CYS A 86 -5.25 4.81 -9.60
CA CYS A 86 -6.14 5.73 -8.93
C CYS A 86 -5.45 7.04 -8.56
N ALA A 87 -6.24 8.09 -8.33
CA ALA A 87 -5.77 9.42 -7.96
C ALA A 87 -5.06 9.48 -6.59
N SER A 88 -5.30 8.52 -5.71
CA SER A 88 -4.63 8.39 -4.40
C SER A 88 -4.73 6.96 -3.88
N GLY A 89 -3.98 6.64 -2.82
CA GLY A 89 -4.12 5.37 -2.10
C GLY A 89 -5.54 5.22 -1.53
N MET A 90 -6.09 6.27 -0.92
CA MET A 90 -7.47 6.26 -0.39
C MET A 90 -8.50 6.04 -1.50
N ALA A 91 -8.32 6.66 -2.68
CA ALA A 91 -9.18 6.40 -3.84
C ALA A 91 -9.10 4.94 -4.29
N ALA A 92 -7.92 4.31 -4.20
CA ALA A 92 -7.75 2.88 -4.51
C ALA A 92 -8.50 2.00 -3.49
N ILE A 93 -8.32 2.25 -2.18
CA ILE A 93 -9.01 1.50 -1.11
C ILE A 93 -10.53 1.64 -1.27
N THR A 94 -11.04 2.88 -1.35
CA THR A 94 -12.49 3.15 -1.47
C THR A 94 -13.10 2.47 -2.69
N ASN A 95 -12.43 2.59 -3.86
CA ASN A 95 -12.93 1.98 -5.09
C ASN A 95 -12.88 0.45 -5.06
N ALA A 96 -11.83 -0.15 -4.47
CA ALA A 96 -11.71 -1.60 -4.35
C ALA A 96 -12.82 -2.17 -3.45
N LEU A 97 -13.06 -1.54 -2.29
CA LEU A 97 -14.10 -1.94 -1.33
C LEU A 97 -15.49 -1.79 -1.93
N LEU A 98 -15.87 -0.58 -2.35
CA LEU A 98 -17.21 -0.29 -2.89
C LEU A 98 -17.49 -1.00 -4.22
N ASN A 99 -16.47 -1.56 -4.87
CA ASN A 99 -16.68 -2.43 -6.02
C ASN A 99 -17.42 -3.73 -5.66
N ILE A 100 -17.33 -4.19 -4.41
CA ILE A 100 -17.88 -5.49 -3.98
C ILE A 100 -18.73 -5.41 -2.71
N VAL A 101 -18.67 -4.30 -1.97
CA VAL A 101 -19.42 -4.07 -0.72
C VAL A 101 -20.50 -3.03 -0.97
N GLY A 102 -21.66 -3.20 -0.37
CA GLY A 102 -22.78 -2.26 -0.45
C GLY A 102 -23.54 -2.15 0.87
N SER A 103 -24.64 -1.39 0.88
CA SER A 103 -25.47 -1.21 2.07
C SER A 103 -25.97 -2.56 2.63
N GLY A 104 -25.81 -2.76 3.92
CA GLY A 104 -26.14 -4.00 4.64
C GLY A 104 -25.02 -5.04 4.69
N ASP A 105 -23.90 -4.81 3.99
CA ASP A 105 -22.74 -5.68 4.00
C ASP A 105 -21.74 -5.32 5.12
N GLU A 106 -20.82 -6.25 5.40
CA GLU A 106 -19.81 -6.12 6.42
C GLU A 106 -18.39 -6.27 5.81
N ILE A 107 -17.46 -5.47 6.34
CA ILE A 107 -16.00 -5.58 6.10
C ILE A 107 -15.38 -6.08 7.39
N ILE A 108 -14.56 -7.12 7.34
CA ILE A 108 -13.67 -7.48 8.45
C ILE A 108 -12.28 -6.94 8.17
N THR A 109 -11.69 -6.26 9.14
CA THR A 109 -10.40 -5.60 8.97
C THR A 109 -9.55 -5.65 10.23
N SER A 110 -8.25 -5.40 10.07
CA SER A 110 -7.30 -5.24 11.19
C SER A 110 -7.62 -4.00 12.03
N THR A 111 -7.27 -4.04 13.30
CA THR A 111 -7.19 -2.84 14.16
C THR A 111 -5.93 -2.02 13.91
N SER A 112 -4.94 -2.61 13.21
CA SER A 112 -3.66 -1.98 12.90
C SER A 112 -3.64 -1.50 11.45
N LEU A 113 -4.19 -0.32 11.23
CA LEU A 113 -4.30 0.29 9.90
C LEU A 113 -3.78 1.72 9.91
N TYR A 114 -3.51 2.23 8.71
CA TYR A 114 -3.34 3.65 8.47
C TYR A 114 -4.59 4.43 8.94
N GLY A 115 -4.40 5.52 9.70
CA GLY A 115 -5.51 6.27 10.29
C GLY A 115 -6.57 6.71 9.28
N GLY A 116 -6.16 7.19 8.08
CA GLY A 116 -7.12 7.55 7.04
C GLY A 116 -7.95 6.38 6.51
N THR A 117 -7.51 5.13 6.67
CA THR A 117 -8.32 3.94 6.35
C THR A 117 -9.37 3.70 7.43
N ILE A 118 -9.03 3.95 8.70
CA ILE A 118 -9.98 3.90 9.82
C ILE A 118 -11.06 4.98 9.64
N ASP A 119 -10.65 6.22 9.34
CA ASP A 119 -11.58 7.32 9.07
C ASP A 119 -12.53 6.97 7.90
N LEU A 120 -12.02 6.37 6.82
CA LEU A 120 -12.86 5.90 5.71
C LEU A 120 -13.89 4.87 6.18
N TYR A 121 -13.53 3.96 7.06
CA TYR A 121 -14.47 2.95 7.55
C TYR A 121 -15.61 3.57 8.36
N HIS A 122 -15.34 4.59 9.17
CA HIS A 122 -16.38 5.37 9.85
C HIS A 122 -17.28 6.11 8.86
N ASP A 123 -16.70 6.71 7.81
CA ASP A 123 -17.49 7.35 6.75
C ASP A 123 -18.41 6.35 6.03
N LEU A 124 -17.96 5.10 5.84
CA LEU A 124 -18.76 4.06 5.17
C LEU A 124 -19.99 3.62 5.98
N GLU A 125 -20.03 3.85 7.28
CA GLU A 125 -21.22 3.60 8.11
C GLU A 125 -22.43 4.42 7.64
N ALA A 126 -22.20 5.67 7.19
CA ALA A 126 -23.25 6.52 6.62
C ALA A 126 -23.86 5.94 5.34
N PHE A 127 -23.15 5.03 4.66
CA PHE A 127 -23.62 4.30 3.48
C PHE A 127 -24.22 2.92 3.84
N GLY A 128 -24.39 2.62 5.13
CA GLY A 128 -24.94 1.36 5.64
C GLY A 128 -23.99 0.18 5.53
N ILE A 129 -22.69 0.41 5.45
CA ILE A 129 -21.64 -0.61 5.47
C ILE A 129 -21.08 -0.69 6.88
N THR A 130 -21.06 -1.89 7.47
CA THR A 130 -20.53 -2.09 8.82
C THR A 130 -19.09 -2.58 8.76
N THR A 131 -18.21 -1.99 9.59
CA THR A 131 -16.85 -2.47 9.74
C THR A 131 -16.67 -3.22 11.04
N ILE A 132 -16.14 -4.44 10.95
CA ILE A 132 -15.82 -5.30 12.09
C ILE A 132 -14.30 -5.30 12.25
N PHE A 133 -13.82 -4.68 13.31
CA PHE A 133 -12.40 -4.70 13.66
C PHE A 133 -12.04 -6.00 14.39
N ALA A 134 -10.96 -6.63 13.96
CA ALA A 134 -10.43 -7.86 14.52
C ALA A 134 -8.90 -7.81 14.61
N ASP A 135 -8.31 -8.55 15.53
CA ASP A 135 -6.87 -8.73 15.53
C ASP A 135 -6.49 -9.77 14.47
N THR A 136 -5.84 -9.32 13.39
CA THR A 136 -5.38 -10.21 12.32
C THR A 136 -4.26 -11.16 12.78
N ASN A 137 -3.73 -10.98 13.96
CA ASN A 137 -2.76 -11.86 14.60
C ASN A 137 -3.45 -12.89 15.54
N ASP A 138 -4.71 -12.67 15.91
CA ASP A 138 -5.60 -13.66 16.51
C ASP A 138 -6.59 -14.17 15.45
N LEU A 139 -6.14 -15.18 14.71
CA LEU A 139 -6.93 -15.76 13.62
C LEU A 139 -8.24 -16.39 14.08
N ALA A 140 -8.30 -16.88 15.33
CA ALA A 140 -9.51 -17.47 15.90
C ALA A 140 -10.54 -16.39 16.23
N ASP A 141 -10.13 -15.25 16.79
CA ASP A 141 -10.98 -14.08 17.01
C ASP A 141 -11.52 -13.57 15.68
N LEU A 142 -10.66 -13.35 14.69
CA LEU A 142 -11.07 -12.89 13.36
C LEU A 142 -12.10 -13.85 12.73
N GLU A 143 -11.82 -15.15 12.72
CA GLU A 143 -12.71 -16.13 12.09
C GLU A 143 -14.07 -16.21 12.80
N SER A 144 -14.12 -16.04 14.12
CA SER A 144 -15.34 -16.01 14.91
C SER A 144 -16.29 -14.84 14.59
N LYS A 145 -15.76 -13.76 14.05
CA LYS A 145 -16.48 -12.54 13.68
C LYS A 145 -17.04 -12.56 12.25
N ILE A 146 -16.73 -13.60 11.46
CA ILE A 146 -17.25 -13.73 10.08
C ILE A 146 -18.72 -14.09 10.13
N THR A 147 -19.55 -13.35 9.38
CA THR A 147 -21.00 -13.57 9.24
C THR A 147 -21.39 -13.76 7.77
N ASP A 148 -22.69 -14.04 7.52
CA ASP A 148 -23.22 -14.12 6.16
C ASP A 148 -23.23 -12.77 5.44
N LYS A 149 -23.09 -11.65 6.16
CA LYS A 149 -23.00 -10.30 5.62
C LYS A 149 -21.57 -9.91 5.25
N THR A 150 -20.58 -10.62 5.77
CA THR A 150 -19.16 -10.33 5.47
C THR A 150 -18.88 -10.52 3.99
N ARG A 151 -18.24 -9.50 3.36
CA ARG A 151 -17.92 -9.50 1.92
C ARG A 151 -16.44 -9.49 1.63
N VAL A 152 -15.61 -9.08 2.57
CA VAL A 152 -14.17 -8.95 2.35
C VAL A 152 -13.43 -9.00 3.67
N ILE A 153 -12.22 -9.56 3.63
CA ILE A 153 -11.21 -9.39 4.67
C ILE A 153 -10.17 -8.41 4.15
N PHE A 154 -9.90 -7.35 4.91
CA PHE A 154 -8.91 -6.33 4.57
C PHE A 154 -7.83 -6.26 5.66
N ALA A 155 -6.56 -6.16 5.25
CA ALA A 155 -5.42 -5.95 6.16
C ALA A 155 -4.29 -5.20 5.47
N GLU A 156 -3.37 -4.64 6.26
CA GLU A 156 -2.08 -4.14 5.77
C GLU A 156 -1.01 -5.22 5.92
N THR A 157 -0.05 -5.30 4.99
CA THR A 157 1.10 -6.22 5.10
C THR A 157 1.92 -5.93 6.36
N ILE A 158 2.20 -4.65 6.60
CA ILE A 158 2.86 -4.12 7.80
C ILE A 158 2.02 -2.94 8.27
N GLY A 159 1.46 -3.04 9.46
CA GLY A 159 0.63 -1.99 10.05
C GLY A 159 1.44 -0.73 10.34
N ASN A 160 0.79 0.42 10.32
CA ASN A 160 1.43 1.72 10.55
C ASN A 160 0.56 2.61 11.47
N PRO A 161 1.05 2.93 12.70
CA PRO A 161 2.45 2.84 13.17
C PRO A 161 2.79 1.62 14.03
N LYS A 162 1.88 0.67 14.27
CA LYS A 162 2.07 -0.49 15.16
C LYS A 162 3.21 -1.41 14.69
N LEU A 163 3.46 -1.49 13.38
CA LEU A 163 4.47 -2.31 12.73
C LEU A 163 4.33 -3.81 12.97
N ASP A 164 3.11 -4.26 13.28
CA ASP A 164 2.78 -5.67 13.22
C ASP A 164 2.81 -6.18 11.78
N VAL A 165 3.12 -7.45 11.61
CA VAL A 165 3.26 -8.08 10.30
C VAL A 165 2.16 -9.14 10.15
N THR A 166 1.29 -8.96 9.17
CA THR A 166 0.18 -9.87 8.90
C THR A 166 0.68 -11.19 8.31
N ASP A 167 0.29 -12.32 8.91
CA ASP A 167 0.48 -13.66 8.33
C ASP A 167 -0.50 -13.85 7.16
N ILE A 168 -0.11 -13.35 5.98
CA ILE A 168 -0.95 -13.37 4.78
C ILE A 168 -1.37 -14.79 4.39
N PRO A 169 -0.49 -15.82 4.36
CA PRO A 169 -0.89 -17.19 4.08
C PRO A 169 -1.97 -17.72 5.02
N ALA A 170 -1.83 -17.47 6.32
CA ALA A 170 -2.80 -17.94 7.31
C ALA A 170 -4.15 -17.23 7.13
N LEU A 171 -4.14 -15.90 6.92
CA LEU A 171 -5.34 -15.11 6.67
C LEU A 171 -6.03 -15.50 5.35
N ALA A 172 -5.25 -15.79 4.30
CA ALA A 172 -5.77 -16.32 3.03
C ALA A 172 -6.43 -17.71 3.20
N GLY A 173 -5.93 -18.51 4.13
CA GLY A 173 -6.56 -19.78 4.49
C GLY A 173 -7.98 -19.59 5.06
N ILE A 174 -8.16 -18.60 5.95
CA ILE A 174 -9.49 -18.24 6.47
C ILE A 174 -10.38 -17.70 5.36
N ALA A 175 -9.91 -16.72 4.62
CA ALA A 175 -10.66 -16.11 3.52
C ALA A 175 -11.18 -17.19 2.55
N LYS A 176 -10.34 -18.16 2.19
CA LYS A 176 -10.70 -19.27 1.32
C LYS A 176 -11.78 -20.19 1.92
N ARG A 177 -11.69 -20.52 3.23
CA ARG A 177 -12.70 -21.36 3.90
C ARG A 177 -14.09 -20.74 3.87
N HIS A 178 -14.15 -19.40 3.99
CA HIS A 178 -15.39 -18.64 4.02
C HIS A 178 -15.82 -18.07 2.67
N ASN A 179 -15.09 -18.41 1.59
CA ASN A 179 -15.31 -17.87 0.23
C ASN A 179 -15.38 -16.33 0.22
N LEU A 180 -14.43 -15.70 0.89
CA LEU A 180 -14.23 -14.25 0.95
C LEU A 180 -12.98 -13.84 0.17
N PRO A 181 -13.00 -12.73 -0.58
CA PRO A 181 -11.77 -12.18 -1.14
C PRO A 181 -10.91 -11.57 -0.01
N LEU A 182 -9.61 -11.78 -0.10
CA LEU A 182 -8.61 -11.15 0.75
C LEU A 182 -8.00 -9.95 0.02
N MET A 183 -8.16 -8.75 0.59
CA MET A 183 -7.53 -7.51 0.13
C MET A 183 -6.38 -7.14 1.06
N ILE A 184 -5.21 -6.88 0.50
CA ILE A 184 -4.02 -6.47 1.26
C ILE A 184 -3.52 -5.12 0.76
N ASP A 185 -3.42 -4.16 1.66
CA ASP A 185 -2.65 -2.94 1.41
C ASP A 185 -1.15 -3.24 1.61
N ASN A 186 -0.41 -3.18 0.51
CA ASN A 186 1.01 -3.51 0.45
C ASN A 186 1.90 -2.25 0.40
N THR A 187 1.38 -1.11 0.81
CA THR A 187 2.05 0.20 0.68
C THR A 187 3.40 0.25 1.38
N VAL A 188 3.50 -0.28 2.60
CA VAL A 188 4.74 -0.22 3.40
C VAL A 188 5.80 -1.20 2.90
N ALA A 189 5.37 -2.40 2.51
CA ALA A 189 6.30 -3.44 2.06
C ALA A 189 6.64 -3.32 0.57
N THR A 190 5.70 -2.88 -0.25
CA THR A 190 5.72 -2.96 -1.72
C THR A 190 5.95 -4.38 -2.23
N ALA A 191 5.78 -4.62 -3.51
CA ALA A 191 6.11 -5.90 -4.12
C ALA A 191 7.62 -6.25 -4.05
N PHE A 192 8.45 -5.32 -3.55
CA PHE A 192 9.88 -5.56 -3.34
C PHE A 192 10.15 -6.47 -2.15
N LEU A 193 9.46 -6.26 -1.02
CA LEU A 193 9.63 -7.10 0.18
C LEU A 193 8.74 -8.34 0.13
N VAL A 194 7.50 -8.19 -0.35
CA VAL A 194 6.53 -9.28 -0.40
C VAL A 194 5.50 -9.06 -1.50
N ARG A 195 5.05 -10.15 -2.09
CA ARG A 195 3.96 -10.16 -3.08
C ARG A 195 2.74 -10.87 -2.49
N PRO A 196 1.79 -10.14 -1.94
CA PRO A 196 0.62 -10.73 -1.29
C PRO A 196 -0.18 -11.64 -2.21
N LEU A 197 -0.24 -11.35 -3.51
CA LEU A 197 -0.91 -12.22 -4.48
C LEU A 197 -0.27 -13.60 -4.55
N GLU A 198 1.04 -13.75 -4.43
CA GLU A 198 1.71 -15.07 -4.42
C GLU A 198 1.45 -15.82 -3.11
N LEU A 199 1.07 -15.12 -2.05
CA LEU A 199 0.78 -15.66 -0.71
C LEU A 199 -0.71 -15.95 -0.45
N GLY A 200 -1.58 -15.68 -1.41
CA GLY A 200 -2.99 -16.02 -1.32
C GLY A 200 -3.96 -14.85 -1.31
N ALA A 201 -3.51 -13.62 -1.23
CA ALA A 201 -4.38 -12.45 -1.39
C ALA A 201 -4.98 -12.39 -2.80
N ASP A 202 -6.22 -11.94 -2.92
CA ASP A 202 -6.92 -11.83 -4.20
C ASP A 202 -6.75 -10.46 -4.83
N ILE A 203 -6.66 -9.42 -4.01
CA ILE A 203 -6.52 -8.02 -4.43
C ILE A 203 -5.43 -7.37 -3.59
N VAL A 204 -4.55 -6.64 -4.25
CA VAL A 204 -3.50 -5.85 -3.60
C VAL A 204 -3.69 -4.38 -3.92
N ILE A 205 -3.52 -3.55 -2.89
CA ILE A 205 -3.59 -2.10 -3.00
C ILE A 205 -2.23 -1.53 -2.63
N ASN A 206 -1.80 -0.48 -3.32
CA ASN A 206 -0.63 0.30 -2.95
C ASN A 206 -0.96 1.80 -3.05
N SER A 207 -0.66 2.56 -2.01
CA SER A 207 -0.49 4.00 -2.15
C SER A 207 0.84 4.26 -2.85
N THR A 208 0.79 4.49 -4.15
CA THR A 208 1.99 4.66 -4.97
C THR A 208 2.65 6.03 -4.77
N SER A 209 2.03 6.91 -3.97
CA SER A 209 2.62 8.16 -3.45
C SER A 209 3.85 7.93 -2.57
N LYS A 210 3.99 6.70 -2.01
CA LYS A 210 4.99 6.35 -0.99
C LYS A 210 6.26 5.79 -1.65
N TYR A 211 6.72 4.64 -1.25
CA TYR A 211 7.95 4.03 -1.75
C TYR A 211 8.03 3.87 -3.27
N ILE A 212 6.91 3.64 -3.96
CA ILE A 212 6.88 3.48 -5.42
C ILE A 212 7.29 4.78 -6.12
N ASN A 213 6.71 5.92 -5.74
CA ASN A 213 7.14 7.24 -6.20
C ASN A 213 8.50 7.61 -5.62
N GLY A 214 8.67 7.53 -4.30
CA GLY A 214 9.91 7.58 -3.57
C GLY A 214 10.52 8.97 -3.33
N ASN A 215 9.87 10.04 -3.79
CA ASN A 215 10.42 11.40 -3.66
C ASN A 215 9.34 12.47 -3.41
N SER A 216 8.17 12.07 -2.94
CA SER A 216 7.04 12.95 -2.61
C SER A 216 6.55 13.84 -3.77
N SER A 217 6.81 13.45 -5.04
CA SER A 217 6.47 14.28 -6.22
C SER A 217 5.05 14.04 -6.74
N ALA A 218 4.34 13.00 -6.26
CA ALA A 218 3.02 12.66 -6.74
C ALA A 218 2.13 12.03 -5.66
N ILE A 219 0.83 12.27 -5.76
CA ILE A 219 -0.20 11.55 -5.00
C ILE A 219 -0.88 10.57 -5.96
N SER A 220 -0.95 9.29 -5.57
CA SER A 220 -1.45 8.23 -6.43
C SER A 220 -1.70 6.93 -5.67
N GLY A 221 -2.44 6.02 -6.29
CA GLY A 221 -2.68 4.67 -5.80
C GLY A 221 -2.89 3.69 -6.93
N VAL A 222 -2.90 2.41 -6.62
CA VAL A 222 -3.16 1.35 -7.59
C VAL A 222 -3.83 0.16 -6.91
N ILE A 223 -4.74 -0.47 -7.64
CA ILE A 223 -5.40 -1.72 -7.28
C ILE A 223 -4.90 -2.78 -8.25
N THR A 224 -4.40 -3.91 -7.77
CA THR A 224 -3.97 -5.04 -8.61
C THR A 224 -4.77 -6.29 -8.24
N ASP A 225 -5.39 -6.91 -9.25
CA ASP A 225 -6.24 -8.09 -9.12
C ASP A 225 -5.47 -9.35 -9.50
N ALA A 226 -5.56 -10.40 -8.68
CA ALA A 226 -5.03 -11.73 -9.00
C ALA A 226 -5.85 -12.46 -10.08
N GLY A 227 -7.12 -12.06 -10.27
CA GLY A 227 -8.04 -12.66 -11.25
C GLY A 227 -8.44 -14.10 -10.95
N ARG A 228 -8.23 -14.59 -9.74
CA ARG A 228 -8.47 -16.00 -9.35
C ARG A 228 -9.67 -16.19 -8.43
N PHE A 229 -10.16 -15.13 -7.78
CA PHE A 229 -11.30 -15.24 -6.90
C PHE A 229 -12.56 -15.65 -7.68
N LYS A 230 -13.26 -16.68 -7.19
CA LYS A 230 -14.49 -17.18 -7.79
C LYS A 230 -15.68 -16.45 -7.18
N TRP A 231 -16.19 -15.45 -7.88
CA TRP A 231 -17.32 -14.65 -7.45
C TRP A 231 -18.60 -15.48 -7.35
N ASP A 232 -19.09 -15.70 -6.15
CA ASP A 232 -20.41 -16.23 -5.87
C ASP A 232 -21.44 -15.14 -6.18
N LEU A 233 -22.31 -15.41 -7.17
CA LEU A 233 -23.25 -14.40 -7.67
C LEU A 233 -24.45 -14.16 -6.74
N GLU A 234 -24.70 -15.04 -5.78
CA GLU A 234 -25.69 -14.81 -4.73
C GLU A 234 -25.13 -13.84 -3.68
N ARG A 235 -23.88 -14.07 -3.28
CA ARG A 235 -23.17 -13.20 -2.32
C ARG A 235 -22.71 -11.88 -2.92
N TYR A 236 -22.35 -11.87 -4.22
CA TYR A 236 -21.87 -10.70 -4.96
C TYR A 236 -22.71 -10.44 -6.21
N PRO A 237 -24.00 -10.07 -6.07
CA PRO A 237 -24.91 -9.96 -7.21
C PRO A 237 -24.47 -8.92 -8.25
N GLY A 238 -23.74 -7.88 -7.83
CA GLY A 238 -23.15 -6.88 -8.71
C GLY A 238 -22.10 -7.40 -9.68
N MET A 239 -21.62 -8.66 -9.50
CA MET A 239 -20.64 -9.30 -10.40
C MET A 239 -21.31 -10.04 -11.56
N LYS A 240 -22.65 -10.20 -11.56
CA LYS A 240 -23.41 -10.99 -12.54
C LYS A 240 -23.13 -10.61 -13.99
N ASP A 241 -23.20 -9.31 -14.29
CA ASP A 241 -23.01 -8.80 -15.66
C ASP A 241 -21.54 -8.87 -16.12
N TYR A 242 -20.62 -9.01 -15.16
CA TYR A 242 -19.19 -9.02 -15.39
C TYR A 242 -18.58 -10.45 -15.44
N LYS A 243 -19.34 -11.49 -15.11
CA LYS A 243 -18.91 -12.90 -15.18
C LYS A 243 -18.30 -13.28 -16.55
N LYS A 244 -18.81 -12.69 -17.64
CA LYS A 244 -18.32 -12.90 -19.01
C LYS A 244 -16.86 -12.48 -19.22
N PHE A 245 -16.31 -11.60 -18.36
CA PHE A 245 -14.92 -11.17 -18.42
C PHE A 245 -13.96 -12.13 -17.70
N ALA A 246 -14.46 -13.25 -17.14
CA ALA A 246 -13.68 -14.30 -16.49
C ALA A 246 -12.71 -13.73 -15.42
N LYS A 247 -11.41 -13.96 -15.57
CA LYS A 247 -10.39 -13.48 -14.64
C LYS A 247 -10.30 -11.94 -14.51
N PHE A 248 -10.90 -11.20 -15.41
CA PHE A 248 -10.94 -9.73 -15.37
C PHE A 248 -12.27 -9.19 -14.83
N ALA A 249 -13.15 -10.03 -14.26
CA ALA A 249 -14.48 -9.62 -13.83
C ALA A 249 -14.44 -8.45 -12.82
N PHE A 250 -13.55 -8.50 -11.82
CA PHE A 250 -13.41 -7.47 -10.82
C PHE A 250 -12.97 -6.13 -11.43
N THR A 251 -11.90 -6.13 -12.22
CA THR A 251 -11.36 -4.92 -12.85
C THR A 251 -12.28 -4.38 -13.93
N ALA A 252 -13.01 -5.25 -14.66
CA ALA A 252 -14.01 -4.83 -15.64
C ALA A 252 -15.19 -4.13 -14.96
N LYS A 253 -15.69 -4.66 -13.84
CA LYS A 253 -16.74 -4.00 -13.04
C LYS A 253 -16.26 -2.64 -12.54
N LEU A 254 -15.07 -2.59 -11.97
CA LEU A 254 -14.49 -1.37 -11.43
C LEU A 254 -14.38 -0.28 -12.50
N ARG A 255 -13.78 -0.59 -13.67
CA ARG A 255 -13.56 0.37 -14.77
C ARG A 255 -14.85 0.82 -15.45
N ASN A 256 -15.81 -0.05 -15.64
CA ASN A 256 -17.08 0.30 -16.29
C ASN A 256 -18.08 0.95 -15.33
N GLY A 257 -17.86 0.83 -14.03
CA GLY A 257 -18.74 1.32 -12.98
C GLY A 257 -18.12 2.44 -12.16
N LEU A 258 -17.84 2.11 -10.92
CA LEU A 258 -17.54 3.06 -9.85
C LEU A 258 -16.33 3.95 -10.15
N PHE A 259 -15.21 3.36 -10.55
CA PHE A 259 -13.97 4.08 -10.88
C PHE A 259 -14.21 5.20 -11.90
N ARG A 260 -14.86 4.87 -13.02
CA ARG A 260 -15.16 5.84 -14.08
C ARG A 260 -16.13 6.92 -13.61
N ASN A 261 -17.16 6.53 -12.83
CA ASN A 261 -18.26 7.42 -12.47
C ASN A 261 -17.89 8.36 -11.32
N MET A 262 -17.08 7.90 -10.35
CA MET A 262 -16.55 8.73 -9.27
C MET A 262 -15.35 9.58 -9.70
N GLY A 263 -14.72 9.26 -10.83
CA GLY A 263 -13.62 10.06 -11.35
C GLY A 263 -12.29 9.87 -10.60
N ALA A 264 -12.07 8.73 -9.99
CA ALA A 264 -10.87 8.43 -9.20
C ALA A 264 -9.60 8.18 -10.03
N CYS A 265 -9.54 8.69 -11.27
CA CYS A 265 -8.47 8.45 -12.23
C CYS A 265 -7.18 9.19 -11.87
N MET A 266 -6.06 8.54 -12.14
CA MET A 266 -4.72 9.13 -12.05
C MET A 266 -4.49 10.12 -13.21
N ALA A 267 -3.70 11.18 -12.98
CA ALA A 267 -3.22 12.04 -14.06
C ALA A 267 -2.06 11.37 -14.82
N PRO A 268 -1.95 11.57 -16.15
CA PRO A 268 -0.85 10.99 -16.94
C PRO A 268 0.55 11.38 -16.44
N GLN A 269 0.72 12.65 -16.03
CA GLN A 269 1.98 13.13 -15.45
C GLN A 269 2.34 12.39 -14.16
N THR A 270 1.36 12.10 -13.32
CA THR A 270 1.54 11.31 -12.09
C THR A 270 1.99 9.87 -12.40
N ALA A 271 1.36 9.24 -13.40
CA ALA A 271 1.77 7.91 -13.87
C ALA A 271 3.24 7.89 -14.34
N TYR A 272 3.64 8.94 -15.07
CA TYR A 272 5.02 9.11 -15.53
C TYR A 272 6.02 9.23 -14.35
N TYR A 273 5.71 10.05 -13.33
CA TYR A 273 6.57 10.16 -12.14
C TYR A 273 6.70 8.82 -11.40
N ASN A 274 5.62 8.07 -11.32
CA ASN A 274 5.66 6.72 -10.72
C ASN A 274 6.53 5.76 -11.55
N LEU A 275 6.44 5.80 -12.88
CA LEU A 275 7.30 4.99 -13.75
C LEU A 275 8.78 5.30 -13.52
N LEU A 276 9.16 6.58 -13.38
CA LEU A 276 10.53 6.98 -13.03
C LEU A 276 10.93 6.47 -11.64
N GLY A 277 10.06 6.63 -10.63
CA GLY A 277 10.30 6.15 -9.28
C GLY A 277 10.49 4.63 -9.22
N MET A 278 9.74 3.87 -10.01
CA MET A 278 9.85 2.40 -10.05
C MET A 278 11.22 1.92 -10.52
N GLU A 279 11.89 2.62 -11.41
CA GLU A 279 13.21 2.20 -11.92
C GLU A 279 14.27 2.10 -10.80
N THR A 280 14.16 2.93 -9.78
CA THR A 280 15.09 2.94 -8.64
C THR A 280 14.50 2.31 -7.37
N LEU A 281 13.27 1.80 -7.42
CA LEU A 281 12.57 1.27 -6.23
C LEU A 281 13.40 0.21 -5.50
N GLY A 282 13.98 -0.75 -6.23
CA GLY A 282 14.79 -1.82 -5.62
C GLY A 282 16.00 -1.28 -4.86
N LEU A 283 16.74 -0.34 -5.45
CA LEU A 283 17.92 0.28 -4.82
C LEU A 283 17.53 1.07 -3.57
N ARG A 284 16.45 1.85 -3.67
CA ARG A 284 15.95 2.66 -2.53
C ARG A 284 15.45 1.79 -1.40
N MET A 285 14.67 0.75 -1.70
CA MET A 285 14.15 -0.16 -0.68
C MET A 285 15.27 -0.93 0.02
N GLU A 286 16.27 -1.44 -0.72
CA GLU A 286 17.43 -2.09 -0.11
C GLU A 286 18.12 -1.14 0.87
N ARG A 287 18.48 0.06 0.42
CA ARG A 287 19.22 1.02 1.25
C ARG A 287 18.39 1.48 2.46
N ALA A 288 17.14 1.83 2.25
CA ALA A 288 16.27 2.29 3.34
C ALA A 288 16.00 1.20 4.40
N CYS A 289 15.77 -0.05 3.98
CA CYS A 289 15.60 -1.17 4.91
C CYS A 289 16.89 -1.50 5.67
N ASP A 290 18.03 -1.48 4.99
CA ASP A 290 19.34 -1.71 5.62
C ASP A 290 19.67 -0.59 6.63
N ASN A 291 19.37 0.67 6.29
CA ASN A 291 19.47 1.81 7.21
C ASN A 291 18.53 1.66 8.40
N ALA A 292 17.25 1.28 8.17
CA ALA A 292 16.27 1.11 9.23
C ALA A 292 16.71 0.03 10.23
N MET A 293 17.23 -1.10 9.75
CA MET A 293 17.75 -2.17 10.62
C MET A 293 18.92 -1.69 11.46
N GLN A 294 19.88 -0.99 10.84
CA GLN A 294 21.05 -0.49 11.56
C GLN A 294 20.70 0.61 12.56
N LEU A 295 19.79 1.53 12.18
CA LEU A 295 19.31 2.58 13.08
C LEU A 295 18.51 2.00 14.26
N ALA A 296 17.61 1.04 14.00
CA ALA A 296 16.83 0.39 15.04
C ALA A 296 17.72 -0.34 16.06
N ALA A 297 18.66 -1.15 15.57
CA ALA A 297 19.61 -1.86 16.44
C ALA A 297 20.50 -0.90 17.24
N TYR A 298 20.91 0.23 16.66
CA TYR A 298 21.67 1.24 17.34
C TYR A 298 20.86 1.96 18.45
N LEU A 299 19.66 2.42 18.10
CA LEU A 299 18.78 3.13 19.04
C LEU A 299 18.35 2.24 20.23
N GLU A 300 18.20 0.92 20.02
CA GLU A 300 17.89 -0.05 21.07
C GLU A 300 19.01 -0.11 22.14
N THR A 301 20.24 0.29 21.82
CA THR A 301 21.35 0.35 22.79
C THR A 301 21.33 1.61 23.65
N ILE A 302 20.52 2.62 23.33
CA ILE A 302 20.50 3.90 24.04
C ILE A 302 19.58 3.82 25.26
N PRO A 303 20.10 4.06 26.49
CA PRO A 303 19.27 4.02 27.70
C PRO A 303 18.06 4.97 27.62
N GLY A 304 16.89 4.47 28.01
CA GLY A 304 15.64 5.24 28.03
C GLY A 304 14.96 5.40 26.66
N ILE A 305 15.43 4.68 25.64
CA ILE A 305 14.78 4.55 24.34
C ILE A 305 14.25 3.13 24.18
N SER A 306 12.96 3.01 23.87
CA SER A 306 12.32 1.73 23.48
C SER A 306 12.09 1.72 21.98
N VAL A 307 12.52 0.69 21.28
CA VAL A 307 12.45 0.63 19.81
C VAL A 307 11.47 -0.46 19.38
N ASN A 308 10.59 -0.14 18.45
CA ASN A 308 9.76 -1.14 17.77
C ASN A 308 10.12 -1.18 16.28
N TYR A 309 10.59 -2.33 15.83
CA TYR A 309 10.94 -2.61 14.45
C TYR A 309 10.89 -4.12 14.19
N PRO A 310 10.17 -4.61 13.14
CA PRO A 310 9.97 -6.04 12.93
C PRO A 310 11.26 -6.85 12.75
N GLY A 311 12.36 -6.20 12.36
CA GLY A 311 13.67 -6.83 12.19
C GLY A 311 14.40 -7.15 13.49
N LEU A 312 14.08 -6.51 14.60
CA LEU A 312 14.73 -6.73 15.89
C LEU A 312 14.27 -8.06 16.52
N ALA A 313 15.19 -8.74 17.18
CA ALA A 313 14.87 -9.97 17.91
C ALA A 313 13.90 -9.72 19.09
N SER A 314 13.89 -8.50 19.63
CA SER A 314 12.96 -8.04 20.67
C SER A 314 11.54 -7.82 20.15
N SER A 315 11.32 -7.70 18.85
CA SER A 315 10.00 -7.50 18.27
C SER A 315 9.15 -8.78 18.32
N PRO A 316 7.89 -8.71 18.79
CA PRO A 316 6.98 -9.84 18.79
C PRO A 316 6.66 -10.33 17.36
N TRP A 317 6.84 -9.49 16.35
CA TRP A 317 6.57 -9.77 14.93
C TRP A 317 7.75 -10.36 14.17
N ASN A 318 8.93 -10.46 14.80
CA ASN A 318 10.18 -10.90 14.14
C ASN A 318 10.06 -12.29 13.49
N GLY A 319 9.31 -13.22 14.14
CA GLY A 319 9.08 -14.55 13.62
C GLY A 319 8.37 -14.57 12.27
N VAL A 320 7.21 -13.90 12.18
CA VAL A 320 6.42 -13.79 10.95
C VAL A 320 7.16 -12.95 9.91
N ALA A 321 7.79 -11.85 10.33
CA ALA A 321 8.55 -10.99 9.44
C ALA A 321 9.69 -11.74 8.74
N LYS A 322 10.44 -12.58 9.45
CA LYS A 322 11.49 -13.44 8.86
C LYS A 322 10.97 -14.44 7.84
N GLN A 323 9.76 -14.93 8.04
CA GLN A 323 9.14 -15.89 7.10
C GLN A 323 8.67 -15.21 5.80
N LEU A 324 8.19 -13.97 5.89
CA LEU A 324 7.52 -13.31 4.77
C LEU A 324 8.39 -12.30 4.03
N LEU A 325 9.32 -11.62 4.71
CA LEU A 325 9.98 -10.40 4.20
C LEU A 325 11.43 -10.62 3.73
N ASP A 326 11.85 -11.85 3.52
CA ASP A 326 13.16 -12.23 2.93
C ASP A 326 14.38 -11.48 3.51
N GLY A 327 14.39 -11.30 4.84
CA GLY A 327 15.53 -10.70 5.56
C GLY A 327 15.59 -9.16 5.55
N ARG A 328 14.60 -8.48 4.95
CA ARG A 328 14.40 -7.03 5.01
C ARG A 328 13.02 -6.72 5.58
N PHE A 329 12.94 -5.83 6.55
CA PHE A 329 11.78 -5.71 7.45
C PHE A 329 11.03 -4.38 7.31
N GLY A 330 11.13 -3.73 6.15
CA GLY A 330 10.57 -2.41 5.90
C GLY A 330 11.52 -1.28 6.32
N ALA A 331 11.12 -0.04 6.04
CA ALA A 331 11.93 1.13 6.35
C ALA A 331 11.24 2.09 7.33
N ILE A 332 10.33 1.57 8.16
CA ILE A 332 9.67 2.32 9.24
C ILE A 332 10.03 1.68 10.57
N LEU A 333 10.41 2.50 11.53
CA LEU A 333 10.52 2.12 12.93
C LEU A 333 9.83 3.14 13.81
N THR A 334 9.49 2.76 15.04
CA THR A 334 9.01 3.69 16.06
C THR A 334 9.86 3.60 17.29
N ILE A 335 10.04 4.74 17.96
CA ILE A 335 10.71 4.81 19.26
C ILE A 335 9.79 5.44 20.30
N ARG A 336 9.94 5.01 21.55
CA ARG A 336 9.32 5.63 22.71
C ARG A 336 10.40 6.25 23.58
N VAL A 337 10.16 7.45 24.05
CA VAL A 337 11.19 8.28 24.71
C VAL A 337 10.82 8.73 26.10
N GLY A 338 9.66 8.29 26.63
CA GLY A 338 9.23 8.47 28.01
C GLY A 338 8.25 9.63 28.25
N SER A 339 8.22 10.65 27.40
CA SER A 339 7.17 11.70 27.45
C SER A 339 7.02 12.41 26.11
N LYS A 340 5.87 13.08 25.93
CA LYS A 340 5.55 13.90 24.75
C LYS A 340 6.50 15.08 24.60
N GLU A 341 6.81 15.74 25.69
CA GLU A 341 7.72 16.90 25.72
C GLU A 341 9.10 16.49 25.22
N ARG A 342 9.59 15.32 25.67
CA ARG A 342 10.87 14.78 25.23
C ARG A 342 10.82 14.36 23.76
N ALA A 343 9.73 13.76 23.30
CA ALA A 343 9.54 13.43 21.89
C ALA A 343 9.63 14.68 21.00
N PHE A 344 8.95 15.75 21.38
CA PHE A 344 9.00 17.03 20.68
C PHE A 344 10.38 17.68 20.73
N ALA A 345 11.04 17.65 21.90
CA ALA A 345 12.39 18.19 22.03
C ALA A 345 13.39 17.46 21.14
N ILE A 346 13.34 16.12 21.09
CA ILE A 346 14.19 15.32 20.19
C ILE A 346 13.87 15.65 18.73
N MET A 347 12.59 15.64 18.34
CA MET A 347 12.19 15.93 16.95
C MET A 347 12.66 17.32 16.49
N ASN A 348 12.58 18.32 17.37
CA ASN A 348 13.01 19.68 17.06
C ASN A 348 14.54 19.86 17.06
N ALA A 349 15.28 18.98 17.73
CA ALA A 349 16.75 19.01 17.78
C ALA A 349 17.41 18.25 16.61
N LEU A 350 16.68 17.32 15.96
CA LEU A 350 17.17 16.62 14.80
C LEU A 350 17.40 17.57 13.61
N THR A 351 18.49 17.38 12.87
CA THR A 351 18.92 18.25 11.77
C THR A 351 18.79 17.59 10.38
N ILE A 352 18.88 16.28 10.30
CA ILE A 352 18.77 15.52 9.06
C ILE A 352 17.31 15.10 8.78
N PRO A 353 16.61 14.41 9.71
CA PRO A 353 15.23 14.01 9.49
C PRO A 353 14.30 15.21 9.40
N GLN A 354 13.32 15.13 8.50
CA GLN A 354 12.31 16.17 8.30
C GLN A 354 11.02 15.82 9.06
N ILE A 355 10.40 16.79 9.73
CA ILE A 355 9.08 16.62 10.38
C ILE A 355 8.01 16.67 9.29
N VAL A 356 7.54 15.50 8.85
CA VAL A 356 6.58 15.37 7.75
C VAL A 356 5.67 14.16 7.96
N SER A 357 4.35 14.36 7.80
CA SER A 357 3.34 13.28 7.85
C SER A 357 3.34 12.43 6.58
N ASN A 358 4.49 11.85 6.22
CA ASN A 358 4.66 10.97 5.06
C ASN A 358 5.55 9.79 5.40
N ILE A 359 5.69 8.84 4.46
CA ILE A 359 6.61 7.69 4.50
C ILE A 359 7.15 7.42 3.10
N GLY A 360 8.25 6.67 3.02
CA GLY A 360 8.75 6.14 1.74
C GLY A 360 9.46 7.14 0.85
N ASP A 361 9.90 8.26 1.40
CA ASP A 361 10.76 9.23 0.71
C ASP A 361 12.23 8.77 0.72
N THR A 362 13.04 9.33 -0.16
CA THR A 362 14.52 9.19 -0.11
C THR A 362 15.13 9.83 1.14
N LYS A 363 14.45 10.82 1.71
CA LYS A 363 14.83 11.50 2.96
C LYS A 363 14.21 10.81 4.15
N THR A 364 14.91 10.80 5.28
CA THR A 364 14.36 10.35 6.56
C THR A 364 13.31 11.35 7.05
N LEU A 365 12.12 10.83 7.35
CA LEU A 365 10.97 11.60 7.81
C LEU A 365 10.57 11.14 9.21
N ILE A 366 10.21 12.11 10.06
CA ILE A 366 9.73 11.85 11.41
C ILE A 366 8.38 12.50 11.66
N VAL A 367 7.60 11.88 12.52
CA VAL A 367 6.30 12.41 12.95
C VAL A 367 5.99 11.92 14.37
N HIS A 368 5.24 12.71 15.11
CA HIS A 368 4.63 12.30 16.39
C HIS A 368 3.22 11.77 16.10
N PRO A 369 2.98 10.45 16.09
CA PRO A 369 1.71 9.88 15.60
C PRO A 369 0.50 10.34 16.42
N GLU A 370 0.63 10.39 17.74
CA GLU A 370 -0.48 10.72 18.65
C GLU A 370 -1.09 12.09 18.35
N SER A 371 -0.26 13.13 18.16
CA SER A 371 -0.75 14.50 17.93
C SER A 371 -1.04 14.82 16.46
N THR A 372 -0.82 13.88 15.54
CA THR A 372 -0.98 14.10 14.10
C THR A 372 -1.82 13.02 13.41
N LEU A 373 -1.27 11.84 13.19
CA LEU A 373 -1.93 10.75 12.43
C LEU A 373 -3.16 10.20 13.15
N ALA A 374 -3.15 10.20 14.48
CA ALA A 374 -4.23 9.74 15.35
C ALA A 374 -4.90 10.89 16.13
N ALA A 375 -4.80 12.14 15.62
CA ALA A 375 -5.36 13.32 16.31
C ALA A 375 -6.88 13.26 16.46
N HIS A 376 -7.57 12.53 15.60
CA HIS A 376 -9.02 12.35 15.63
C HIS A 376 -9.46 10.96 16.12
N SER A 377 -8.51 10.06 16.40
CA SER A 377 -8.79 8.72 16.91
C SER A 377 -9.25 8.76 18.36
N THR A 378 -10.15 7.86 18.71
CA THR A 378 -10.54 7.61 20.10
C THR A 378 -9.38 6.99 20.88
N GLU A 379 -9.43 7.04 22.21
CA GLU A 379 -8.38 6.44 23.06
C GLU A 379 -8.26 4.92 22.82
N GLN A 380 -9.37 4.22 22.56
CA GLN A 380 -9.34 2.79 22.25
C GLN A 380 -8.63 2.52 20.93
N GLU A 381 -8.92 3.29 19.88
CA GLU A 381 -8.24 3.16 18.58
C GLU A 381 -6.74 3.45 18.68
N LYS A 382 -6.34 4.42 19.50
CA LYS A 382 -4.91 4.68 19.77
C LYS A 382 -4.24 3.48 20.44
N ILE A 383 -4.89 2.87 21.42
CA ILE A 383 -4.40 1.68 22.11
C ILE A 383 -4.26 0.51 21.11
N ASP A 384 -5.29 0.26 20.30
CA ASP A 384 -5.32 -0.83 19.32
C ASP A 384 -4.26 -0.66 18.22
N ALA A 385 -4.03 0.58 17.80
CA ALA A 385 -2.98 0.96 16.85
C ALA A 385 -1.59 1.11 17.49
N ALA A 386 -1.44 0.85 18.81
CA ALA A 386 -0.21 1.05 19.58
C ALA A 386 0.39 2.45 19.40
N VAL A 387 -0.45 3.46 19.43
CA VAL A 387 -0.06 4.89 19.40
C VAL A 387 0.07 5.40 20.83
N PHE A 388 1.22 5.97 21.15
CA PHE A 388 1.54 6.49 22.48
C PHE A 388 1.97 7.95 22.40
N ASP A 389 1.77 8.68 23.49
CA ASP A 389 2.10 10.11 23.61
C ASP A 389 3.61 10.42 23.61
N ASP A 390 4.44 9.43 23.90
CA ASP A 390 5.89 9.53 23.90
C ASP A 390 6.55 8.93 22.63
N MET A 391 5.74 8.67 21.59
CA MET A 391 6.18 7.95 20.38
C MET A 391 6.67 8.90 19.28
N ILE A 392 7.78 8.53 18.66
CA ILE A 392 8.23 9.10 17.36
C ILE A 392 8.23 7.99 16.33
N ARG A 393 7.52 8.17 15.20
CA ARG A 393 7.63 7.31 14.04
C ARG A 393 8.70 7.85 13.08
N ILE A 394 9.59 7.00 12.65
CA ILE A 394 10.70 7.30 11.74
C ILE A 394 10.52 6.49 10.47
N SER A 395 10.35 7.17 9.33
CA SER A 395 10.43 6.58 7.99
C SER A 395 11.83 6.83 7.47
N VAL A 396 12.67 5.81 7.51
CA VAL A 396 14.10 5.93 7.22
C VAL A 396 14.34 6.06 5.72
N GLY A 397 15.19 7.02 5.36
CA GLY A 397 15.60 7.29 3.99
C GLY A 397 16.91 6.58 3.60
N ILE A 398 17.57 7.12 2.58
CA ILE A 398 18.76 6.53 1.98
C ILE A 398 20.05 7.28 2.31
N GLU A 399 20.02 8.16 3.30
CA GLU A 399 21.16 8.93 3.79
C GLU A 399 22.29 8.01 4.27
N ASP A 400 23.45 8.58 4.58
CA ASP A 400 24.51 7.83 5.28
C ASP A 400 24.01 7.45 6.68
N ILE A 401 24.19 6.18 7.04
CA ILE A 401 23.66 5.65 8.30
C ILE A 401 24.41 6.21 9.52
N GLU A 402 25.71 6.49 9.38
CA GLU A 402 26.47 7.03 10.50
C GLU A 402 26.09 8.48 10.78
N ASP A 403 25.74 9.26 9.76
CA ASP A 403 25.20 10.60 9.91
C ASP A 403 23.86 10.56 10.66
N LEU A 404 22.97 9.65 10.32
CA LEU A 404 21.70 9.47 11.02
C LEU A 404 21.90 9.08 12.49
N LYS A 405 22.79 8.11 12.77
CA LYS A 405 23.09 7.69 14.16
C LYS A 405 23.66 8.85 14.99
N GLN A 406 24.57 9.64 14.42
CA GLN A 406 25.16 10.80 15.09
C GLN A 406 24.12 11.86 15.41
N ASP A 407 23.23 12.19 14.44
CA ASP A 407 22.18 13.20 14.61
C ASP A 407 21.16 12.78 15.68
N PHE A 408 20.69 11.52 15.65
CA PHE A 408 19.82 10.99 16.69
C PHE A 408 20.50 10.98 18.07
N THR A 409 21.78 10.62 18.14
CA THR A 409 22.55 10.63 19.40
C THR A 409 22.60 12.04 19.98
N ALA A 410 23.00 13.01 19.16
CA ALA A 410 23.08 14.40 19.59
C ALA A 410 21.72 14.94 20.06
N ALA A 411 20.65 14.68 19.31
CA ALA A 411 19.30 15.11 19.67
C ALA A 411 18.82 14.48 20.98
N ILE A 412 19.06 13.17 21.19
CA ILE A 412 18.65 12.47 22.41
C ILE A 412 19.43 12.93 23.62
N GLN A 413 20.76 13.13 23.50
CA GLN A 413 21.62 13.58 24.59
C GLN A 413 21.30 15.00 25.04
N ASN A 414 20.99 15.90 24.11
CA ASN A 414 20.64 17.28 24.39
C ASN A 414 19.26 17.45 25.08
N THR A 415 18.48 16.37 25.15
CA THR A 415 17.13 16.35 25.73
C THR A 415 17.02 15.51 27.02
N VAL A 416 18.17 15.06 27.55
CA VAL A 416 18.24 14.46 28.90
C VAL A 416 18.19 15.58 29.90
N GLY A 417 17.00 15.89 30.41
CA GLY A 417 16.75 16.84 31.50
C GLY A 417 15.99 16.13 32.61
#